data_bbbf63bd45e09656834eae4f79f981dc
#
_entry.id   bbbf63bd45e09656834eae4f79f981dc
#
_cell.length_a   1.000
_cell.length_b   1.000
_cell.length_c   1.000
_cell.angle_alpha   90.00
_cell.angle_beta   90.00
_cell.angle_gamma   90.00
#
_symmetry.space_group_name_H-M   'P 1'
#
loop_
_entity.id
_entity.type
_entity.pdbx_description
1 polymer ?
#
loop_
_entity_poly.entity_id
_entity_poly.type
_entity_poly.pdbx_seq_one_letter_code
_entity_poly.pdbx_strand_id
1 'polypeptide(L)'
;MRRVSEITPALRPTPLRIAVLGAKGIPASYGGFETFAEKLSIRLAQRGHAVTVYAESDQAAVPDTVYQGVRVRYRRRPSWGPASVLAYDCACLWDARQGYDLVYMLGYGAAWACWWPRVLGTPVWINMDGLEWARSKWGRLARAYLRCMEWVATFAATRLIADAEAIAQRLRRVYPGGAPSSFIAYGAEPMTEEVPDSSALATWGLQAYQYMVVVARPEPENHLLEIIEGYRLHGGVWPLVIVGDVSGVTPYQKRLLRHASDRVRFVGGIYDPQQLACIRSFAACYLHGHSVGGTNPSLLEAMACGNWVVAHDNPFNREVARDAADYFGTPQELANRLDQVVGQWHQWHTERSQRARDIVATHYTWDGITDAYEALMYAQCRPSMAPPLPADGR
;
A
#
# COMPACT_ATOMS: atom_id res chain seq x y z
N MET A 1 29.17 -48.50 -10.17
CA MET A 1 27.72 -48.15 -10.14
C MET A 1 27.36 -47.51 -8.79
N ARG A 2 27.36 -46.19 -8.74
CA ARG A 2 26.89 -45.43 -7.54
C ARG A 2 25.40 -45.16 -7.76
N ARG A 3 24.57 -45.58 -6.80
CA ARG A 3 23.13 -45.30 -6.82
C ARG A 3 22.94 -43.79 -6.75
N VAL A 4 22.19 -43.24 -7.72
CA VAL A 4 21.63 -41.90 -7.66
C VAL A 4 20.62 -41.91 -6.54
N SER A 5 20.89 -41.18 -5.46
CA SER A 5 19.95 -40.97 -4.40
C SER A 5 18.75 -40.19 -4.99
N GLU A 6 17.59 -40.81 -5.03
CA GLU A 6 16.31 -40.16 -5.33
C GLU A 6 16.13 -39.01 -4.33
N ILE A 7 16.17 -37.78 -4.82
CA ILE A 7 15.78 -36.62 -4.07
C ILE A 7 14.26 -36.73 -3.90
N THR A 8 13.84 -37.16 -2.74
CA THR A 8 12.41 -37.16 -2.36
C THR A 8 11.90 -35.72 -2.54
N PRO A 9 10.86 -35.47 -3.36
CA PRO A 9 10.32 -34.13 -3.52
C PRO A 9 9.82 -33.66 -2.14
N ALA A 10 10.33 -32.52 -1.70
CA ALA A 10 9.86 -31.90 -0.47
C ALA A 10 8.33 -31.81 -0.53
N LEU A 11 7.65 -32.45 0.41
CA LEU A 11 6.19 -32.44 0.53
C LEU A 11 5.72 -30.98 0.50
N ARG A 12 5.05 -30.57 -0.58
CA ARG A 12 4.44 -29.23 -0.64
C ARG A 12 3.50 -29.08 0.54
N PRO A 13 3.60 -28.00 1.30
CA PRO A 13 2.74 -27.81 2.45
C PRO A 13 1.26 -27.83 2.00
N THR A 14 0.38 -28.39 2.83
CA THR A 14 -1.04 -28.55 2.49
C THR A 14 -1.68 -27.17 2.22
N PRO A 15 -2.41 -27.01 1.11
CA PRO A 15 -3.09 -25.76 0.78
C PRO A 15 -4.00 -25.24 1.90
N LEU A 16 -4.02 -23.94 2.10
CA LEU A 16 -4.88 -23.24 3.05
C LEU A 16 -6.09 -22.65 2.32
N ARG A 17 -7.23 -22.56 3.01
CA ARG A 17 -8.42 -21.84 2.58
C ARG A 17 -8.41 -20.47 3.26
N ILE A 18 -8.22 -19.40 2.48
CA ILE A 18 -7.99 -18.05 2.98
C ILE A 18 -9.11 -17.14 2.51
N ALA A 19 -9.73 -16.38 3.44
CA ALA A 19 -10.66 -15.33 3.11
C ALA A 19 -9.99 -13.96 3.29
N VAL A 20 -10.05 -13.09 2.29
CA VAL A 20 -9.55 -11.71 2.32
C VAL A 20 -10.75 -10.77 2.22
N LEU A 21 -10.91 -9.89 3.21
CA LEU A 21 -12.03 -8.97 3.38
C LEU A 21 -11.54 -7.54 3.60
N GLY A 22 -12.44 -6.56 3.50
CA GLY A 22 -12.13 -5.14 3.80
C GLY A 22 -11.60 -4.33 2.61
N ALA A 23 -11.48 -4.94 1.43
CA ALA A 23 -11.30 -4.26 0.15
C ALA A 23 -12.64 -4.18 -0.60
N LYS A 24 -12.73 -3.27 -1.58
CA LYS A 24 -13.91 -3.21 -2.46
C LYS A 24 -14.01 -4.40 -3.42
N GLY A 25 -12.92 -5.17 -3.58
CA GLY A 25 -12.82 -6.35 -4.40
C GLY A 25 -11.65 -6.31 -5.40
N ILE A 26 -11.57 -7.35 -6.22
CA ILE A 26 -10.60 -7.49 -7.33
C ILE A 26 -11.35 -7.77 -8.64
N PRO A 27 -10.83 -7.36 -9.83
CA PRO A 27 -9.56 -6.65 -10.04
C PRO A 27 -9.55 -5.26 -9.41
N ALA A 28 -8.36 -4.81 -9.00
CA ALA A 28 -8.17 -3.51 -8.39
C ALA A 28 -8.45 -2.39 -9.39
N SER A 29 -9.44 -1.55 -9.10
CA SER A 29 -9.73 -0.37 -9.90
C SER A 29 -9.10 0.89 -9.30
N TYR A 30 -9.01 0.98 -7.97
CA TYR A 30 -8.46 2.12 -7.25
C TYR A 30 -8.29 1.82 -5.76
N GLY A 31 -7.11 2.10 -5.21
CA GLY A 31 -6.83 2.03 -3.78
C GLY A 31 -5.73 1.04 -3.39
N GLY A 32 -5.05 1.34 -2.28
CA GLY A 32 -3.95 0.51 -1.78
C GLY A 32 -4.40 -0.88 -1.35
N PHE A 33 -5.56 -0.99 -0.68
CA PHE A 33 -6.10 -2.28 -0.23
C PHE A 33 -6.53 -3.18 -1.39
N GLU A 34 -7.13 -2.62 -2.42
CA GLU A 34 -7.55 -3.37 -3.61
C GLU A 34 -6.33 -3.93 -4.34
N THR A 35 -5.30 -3.10 -4.57
CA THR A 35 -4.03 -3.52 -5.17
C THR A 35 -3.35 -4.59 -4.32
N PHE A 36 -3.29 -4.39 -3.01
CA PHE A 36 -2.73 -5.37 -2.08
C PHE A 36 -3.49 -6.70 -2.11
N ALA A 37 -4.83 -6.65 -2.00
CA ALA A 37 -5.67 -7.85 -2.03
C ALA A 37 -5.49 -8.62 -3.33
N GLU A 38 -5.44 -7.92 -4.47
CA GLU A 38 -5.21 -8.54 -5.78
C GLU A 38 -3.84 -9.21 -5.84
N LYS A 39 -2.78 -8.44 -5.60
CA LYS A 39 -1.39 -8.92 -5.77
C LYS A 39 -1.06 -10.09 -4.84
N LEU A 40 -1.46 -10.02 -3.58
CA LEU A 40 -1.25 -11.12 -2.62
C LEU A 40 -2.10 -12.33 -2.95
N SER A 41 -3.41 -12.13 -3.21
CA SER A 41 -4.35 -13.25 -3.41
C SER A 41 -4.02 -14.07 -4.66
N ILE A 42 -3.66 -13.41 -5.77
CA ILE A 42 -3.25 -14.08 -7.01
C ILE A 42 -2.01 -14.95 -6.76
N ARG A 43 -0.99 -14.43 -6.09
CA ARG A 43 0.24 -15.18 -5.80
C ARG A 43 0.00 -16.37 -4.88
N LEU A 44 -0.81 -16.18 -3.85
CA LEU A 44 -1.21 -17.28 -2.97
C LEU A 44 -2.00 -18.36 -3.74
N ALA A 45 -2.91 -17.97 -4.65
CA ALA A 45 -3.64 -18.92 -5.50
C ALA A 45 -2.70 -19.66 -6.46
N GLN A 46 -1.72 -18.99 -7.07
CA GLN A 46 -0.69 -19.60 -7.91
C GLN A 46 0.18 -20.60 -7.14
N ARG A 47 0.34 -20.43 -5.82
CA ARG A 47 1.05 -21.35 -4.93
C ARG A 47 0.17 -22.51 -4.47
N GLY A 48 -1.11 -22.55 -4.89
CA GLY A 48 -2.05 -23.65 -4.67
C GLY A 48 -3.00 -23.44 -3.50
N HIS A 49 -3.01 -22.27 -2.84
CA HIS A 49 -3.99 -21.95 -1.80
C HIS A 49 -5.39 -21.69 -2.41
N ALA A 50 -6.44 -22.02 -1.67
CA ALA A 50 -7.82 -21.69 -2.03
C ALA A 50 -8.18 -20.29 -1.46
N VAL A 51 -7.96 -19.24 -2.25
CA VAL A 51 -8.18 -17.87 -1.82
C VAL A 51 -9.55 -17.37 -2.28
N THR A 52 -10.28 -16.73 -1.36
CA THR A 52 -11.54 -16.03 -1.63
C THR A 52 -11.39 -14.57 -1.25
N VAL A 53 -11.60 -13.65 -2.19
CA VAL A 53 -11.69 -12.21 -1.95
C VAL A 53 -13.15 -11.78 -1.97
N TYR A 54 -13.57 -11.05 -0.94
CA TYR A 54 -14.91 -10.47 -0.89
C TYR A 54 -14.93 -9.15 -1.64
N ALA A 55 -15.96 -8.97 -2.49
CA ALA A 55 -16.12 -7.79 -3.32
C ALA A 55 -17.49 -7.12 -3.09
N GLU A 56 -17.51 -5.78 -3.16
CA GLU A 56 -18.74 -5.00 -3.08
C GLU A 56 -19.61 -5.22 -4.33
N SER A 57 -20.94 -5.24 -4.14
CA SER A 57 -21.92 -5.23 -5.22
C SER A 57 -23.10 -4.36 -4.86
N ASP A 58 -23.66 -3.67 -5.83
CA ASP A 58 -24.93 -2.94 -5.70
C ASP A 58 -26.14 -3.88 -5.80
N GLN A 59 -25.96 -5.08 -6.36
CA GLN A 59 -27.00 -6.07 -6.55
C GLN A 59 -27.08 -7.04 -5.37
N ALA A 60 -28.27 -7.55 -5.08
CA ALA A 60 -28.50 -8.41 -3.93
C ALA A 60 -27.92 -9.83 -4.08
N ALA A 61 -27.87 -10.35 -5.30
CA ALA A 61 -27.35 -11.68 -5.60
C ALA A 61 -26.52 -11.64 -6.90
N VAL A 62 -25.21 -11.60 -6.73
CA VAL A 62 -24.25 -11.74 -7.82
C VAL A 62 -23.56 -13.09 -7.63
N PRO A 63 -23.48 -13.92 -8.66
CA PRO A 63 -22.73 -15.18 -8.59
C PRO A 63 -21.26 -14.93 -8.30
N ASP A 64 -20.64 -15.83 -7.51
CA ASP A 64 -19.20 -15.83 -7.35
C ASP A 64 -18.52 -15.97 -8.71
N THR A 65 -17.41 -15.29 -8.92
CA THR A 65 -16.58 -15.41 -10.13
C THR A 65 -15.18 -15.90 -9.77
N VAL A 66 -14.38 -16.18 -10.78
CA VAL A 66 -12.96 -16.52 -10.60
C VAL A 66 -12.12 -15.54 -11.39
N TYR A 67 -11.17 -14.90 -10.73
CA TYR A 67 -10.21 -13.98 -11.33
C TYR A 67 -8.79 -14.46 -11.05
N GLN A 68 -8.05 -14.85 -12.08
CA GLN A 68 -6.68 -15.37 -12.00
C GLN A 68 -6.46 -16.43 -10.89
N GLY A 69 -7.40 -17.39 -10.78
CA GLY A 69 -7.35 -18.45 -9.77
C GLY A 69 -7.93 -18.10 -8.41
N VAL A 70 -8.27 -16.84 -8.17
CA VAL A 70 -8.89 -16.37 -6.93
C VAL A 70 -10.41 -16.35 -7.06
N ARG A 71 -11.12 -16.93 -6.09
CA ARG A 71 -12.59 -16.82 -6.02
C ARG A 71 -12.96 -15.40 -5.59
N VAL A 72 -13.79 -14.73 -6.35
CA VAL A 72 -14.35 -13.40 -6.01
C VAL A 72 -15.79 -13.60 -5.57
N ARG A 73 -16.06 -13.31 -4.29
CA ARG A 73 -17.37 -13.47 -3.67
C ARG A 73 -18.03 -12.13 -3.45
N TYR A 74 -19.14 -11.87 -4.12
CA TYR A 74 -19.85 -10.62 -4.04
C TYR A 74 -20.80 -10.56 -2.85
N ARG A 75 -20.79 -9.42 -2.14
CA ARG A 75 -21.77 -9.09 -1.11
C ARG A 75 -22.33 -7.70 -1.34
N ARG A 76 -23.63 -7.58 -1.11
CA ARG A 76 -24.31 -6.30 -1.29
C ARG A 76 -23.83 -5.29 -0.26
N ARG A 77 -23.44 -4.12 -0.74
CA ARG A 77 -23.20 -2.95 0.10
C ARG A 77 -24.48 -2.12 0.20
N PRO A 78 -25.05 -1.91 1.41
CA PRO A 78 -26.21 -1.04 1.58
C PRO A 78 -25.87 0.42 1.24
N SER A 79 -26.89 1.21 0.85
CA SER A 79 -26.72 2.65 0.55
C SER A 79 -26.98 3.55 1.76
N TRP A 80 -26.43 3.19 2.94
CA TRP A 80 -26.68 3.90 4.22
C TRP A 80 -25.63 4.98 4.54
N GLY A 81 -24.98 5.56 3.53
CA GLY A 81 -23.91 6.54 3.73
C GLY A 81 -22.67 5.92 4.40
N PRO A 82 -22.04 6.61 5.37
CA PRO A 82 -20.80 6.12 5.99
C PRO A 82 -20.91 4.78 6.70
N ALA A 83 -22.09 4.42 7.23
CA ALA A 83 -22.34 3.14 7.88
C ALA A 83 -22.38 1.95 6.91
N SER A 84 -22.48 2.20 5.61
CA SER A 84 -22.57 1.16 4.59
C SER A 84 -21.35 0.25 4.55
N VAL A 85 -20.15 0.81 4.78
CA VAL A 85 -18.89 0.04 4.82
C VAL A 85 -18.91 -0.92 5.99
N LEU A 86 -19.28 -0.45 7.18
CA LEU A 86 -19.37 -1.29 8.38
C LEU A 86 -20.38 -2.42 8.21
N ALA A 87 -21.56 -2.12 7.65
CA ALA A 87 -22.57 -3.14 7.40
C ALA A 87 -22.09 -4.18 6.37
N TYR A 88 -21.39 -3.76 5.34
CA TYR A 88 -20.77 -4.64 4.36
C TYR A 88 -19.72 -5.55 5.00
N ASP A 89 -18.77 -4.96 5.75
CA ASP A 89 -17.72 -5.71 6.43
C ASP A 89 -18.29 -6.74 7.41
N CYS A 90 -19.32 -6.37 8.17
CA CYS A 90 -20.03 -7.29 9.06
C CYS A 90 -20.69 -8.45 8.29
N ALA A 91 -21.33 -8.17 7.14
CA ALA A 91 -21.93 -9.23 6.31
C ALA A 91 -20.86 -10.19 5.76
N CYS A 92 -19.70 -9.66 5.33
CA CYS A 92 -18.57 -10.46 4.86
C CYS A 92 -17.98 -11.32 6.00
N LEU A 93 -17.77 -10.74 7.19
CA LEU A 93 -17.25 -11.47 8.36
C LEU A 93 -18.23 -12.55 8.85
N TRP A 94 -19.54 -12.30 8.78
CA TRP A 94 -20.55 -13.30 9.09
C TRP A 94 -20.54 -14.46 8.11
N ASP A 95 -20.38 -14.18 6.82
CA ASP A 95 -20.26 -15.21 5.79
C ASP A 95 -18.96 -16.02 5.94
N ALA A 96 -17.85 -15.32 6.22
CA ALA A 96 -16.53 -15.93 6.38
C ALA A 96 -16.29 -16.59 7.76
N ARG A 97 -17.28 -16.63 8.64
CA ARG A 97 -17.11 -17.16 10.02
C ARG A 97 -16.74 -18.64 10.08
N GLN A 98 -16.98 -19.38 9.02
CA GLN A 98 -16.66 -20.82 8.90
C GLN A 98 -16.18 -21.17 7.49
N GLY A 99 -15.48 -22.29 7.37
CA GLY A 99 -15.07 -22.82 6.07
C GLY A 99 -13.71 -22.32 5.59
N TYR A 100 -13.00 -21.51 6.38
CA TYR A 100 -11.66 -21.02 6.10
C TYR A 100 -10.68 -21.43 7.20
N ASP A 101 -9.41 -21.56 6.82
CA ASP A 101 -8.31 -21.83 7.74
C ASP A 101 -7.74 -20.51 8.30
N LEU A 102 -8.00 -19.40 7.59
CA LEU A 102 -7.64 -18.03 7.99
C LEU A 102 -8.62 -17.01 7.39
N VAL A 103 -9.03 -16.05 8.19
CA VAL A 103 -9.73 -14.82 7.75
C VAL A 103 -8.76 -13.64 7.89
N TYR A 104 -8.52 -12.92 6.80
CA TYR A 104 -7.67 -11.73 6.79
C TYR A 104 -8.51 -10.49 6.47
N MET A 105 -8.71 -9.65 7.48
CA MET A 105 -9.46 -8.40 7.39
C MET A 105 -8.52 -7.22 7.13
N LEU A 106 -8.74 -6.51 6.04
CA LEU A 106 -8.00 -5.29 5.68
C LEU A 106 -8.68 -4.07 6.31
N GLY A 107 -8.00 -3.48 7.28
CA GLY A 107 -8.54 -2.40 8.10
C GLY A 107 -9.29 -2.89 9.34
N TYR A 108 -9.47 -2.00 10.30
CA TYR A 108 -10.02 -2.34 11.63
C TYR A 108 -11.37 -1.67 11.94
N GLY A 109 -12.02 -1.06 10.94
CA GLY A 109 -13.29 -0.35 11.14
C GLY A 109 -14.41 -1.21 11.74
N ALA A 110 -14.46 -2.50 11.35
CA ALA A 110 -15.43 -3.48 11.86
C ALA A 110 -14.78 -4.52 12.81
N ALA A 111 -13.74 -4.16 13.55
CA ALA A 111 -12.94 -5.09 14.36
C ALA A 111 -13.76 -5.90 15.36
N TRP A 112 -14.85 -5.35 15.92
CA TRP A 112 -15.73 -6.09 16.81
C TRP A 112 -16.42 -7.29 16.15
N ALA A 113 -16.69 -7.24 14.85
CA ALA A 113 -17.29 -8.36 14.13
C ALA A 113 -16.28 -9.50 13.85
N CYS A 114 -14.99 -9.25 13.98
CA CYS A 114 -13.94 -10.26 13.87
C CYS A 114 -14.03 -11.34 14.97
N TRP A 115 -14.79 -11.09 16.03
CA TRP A 115 -15.09 -12.12 17.04
C TRP A 115 -15.91 -13.29 16.49
N TRP A 116 -16.74 -13.10 15.45
CA TRP A 116 -17.57 -14.17 14.91
C TRP A 116 -16.75 -15.36 14.37
N PRO A 117 -15.82 -15.20 13.42
CA PRO A 117 -14.97 -16.31 13.00
C PRO A 117 -14.08 -16.82 14.14
N ARG A 118 -13.58 -15.91 15.01
CA ARG A 118 -12.66 -16.28 16.08
C ARG A 118 -13.28 -17.22 17.12
N VAL A 119 -14.50 -16.96 17.59
CA VAL A 119 -15.17 -17.83 18.57
C VAL A 119 -15.54 -19.18 17.98
N LEU A 120 -15.61 -19.28 16.65
CA LEU A 120 -15.82 -20.54 15.94
C LEU A 120 -14.50 -21.27 15.58
N GLY A 121 -13.37 -20.78 16.12
CA GLY A 121 -12.06 -21.41 15.98
C GLY A 121 -11.27 -21.04 14.72
N THR A 122 -11.78 -20.12 13.90
CA THR A 122 -11.04 -19.64 12.72
C THR A 122 -10.09 -18.51 13.13
N PRO A 123 -8.77 -18.61 12.89
CA PRO A 123 -7.84 -17.53 13.09
C PRO A 123 -8.21 -16.29 12.28
N VAL A 124 -8.09 -15.11 12.90
CA VAL A 124 -8.39 -13.83 12.27
C VAL A 124 -7.16 -12.93 12.32
N TRP A 125 -6.70 -12.49 11.16
CA TRP A 125 -5.71 -11.43 11.05
C TRP A 125 -6.38 -10.11 10.72
N ILE A 126 -5.87 -9.02 11.28
CA ILE A 126 -6.35 -7.67 10.98
C ILE A 126 -5.16 -6.83 10.52
N ASN A 127 -5.27 -6.26 9.31
CA ASN A 127 -4.32 -5.26 8.83
C ASN A 127 -4.63 -3.92 9.50
N MET A 128 -3.62 -3.32 10.12
CA MET A 128 -3.80 -2.10 10.91
C MET A 128 -3.69 -0.80 10.12
N ASP A 129 -3.26 -0.84 8.85
CA ASP A 129 -3.21 0.29 7.89
C ASP A 129 -2.92 1.66 8.53
N GLY A 130 -1.85 1.77 9.27
CA GLY A 130 -1.43 3.02 9.89
C GLY A 130 -2.41 3.54 10.94
N LEU A 131 -2.42 4.86 11.09
CA LEU A 131 -3.24 5.56 12.08
C LEU A 131 -4.50 6.15 11.41
N GLU A 132 -5.44 5.30 10.97
CA GLU A 132 -6.63 5.75 10.23
C GLU A 132 -7.39 6.86 10.98
N TRP A 133 -7.47 6.78 12.32
CA TRP A 133 -8.09 7.81 13.14
C TRP A 133 -7.36 9.17 13.11
N ALA A 134 -6.09 9.22 12.69
CA ALA A 134 -5.31 10.46 12.59
C ALA A 134 -5.59 11.23 11.28
N ARG A 135 -6.21 10.60 10.29
CA ARG A 135 -6.50 11.25 9.01
C ARG A 135 -7.44 12.43 9.16
N SER A 136 -7.16 13.49 8.42
CA SER A 136 -7.87 14.77 8.48
C SER A 136 -9.35 14.69 8.08
N LYS A 137 -9.72 13.72 7.26
CA LYS A 137 -11.10 13.50 6.79
C LYS A 137 -12.09 13.13 7.89
N TRP A 138 -11.61 12.65 9.05
CA TRP A 138 -12.47 12.17 10.12
C TRP A 138 -12.84 13.26 11.14
N GLY A 139 -14.13 13.43 11.41
CA GLY A 139 -14.63 14.26 12.50
C GLY A 139 -14.35 13.62 13.88
N ARG A 140 -14.60 14.39 14.97
CA ARG A 140 -14.27 13.96 16.35
C ARG A 140 -14.90 12.61 16.74
N LEU A 141 -16.17 12.38 16.41
CA LEU A 141 -16.87 11.13 16.74
C LEU A 141 -16.30 9.93 15.97
N ALA A 142 -16.03 10.09 14.68
CA ALA A 142 -15.42 9.05 13.87
C ALA A 142 -14.00 8.71 14.35
N ARG A 143 -13.22 9.71 14.77
CA ARG A 143 -11.90 9.49 15.37
C ARG A 143 -11.97 8.71 16.69
N ALA A 144 -12.92 9.05 17.55
CA ALA A 144 -13.14 8.32 18.80
C ALA A 144 -13.57 6.87 18.53
N TYR A 145 -14.48 6.66 17.58
CA TYR A 145 -14.87 5.32 17.13
C TYR A 145 -13.69 4.52 16.61
N LEU A 146 -12.91 5.08 15.69
CA LEU A 146 -11.75 4.37 15.09
C LEU A 146 -10.67 4.07 16.15
N ARG A 147 -10.44 4.93 17.14
CA ARG A 147 -9.55 4.62 18.27
C ARG A 147 -10.08 3.45 19.12
N CYS A 148 -11.39 3.43 19.37
CA CYS A 148 -12.02 2.30 20.03
C CYS A 148 -11.85 1.01 19.21
N MET A 149 -12.06 1.08 17.90
CA MET A 149 -11.88 -0.07 17.01
C MET A 149 -10.41 -0.53 16.90
N GLU A 150 -9.44 0.38 16.94
CA GLU A 150 -8.02 0.03 17.06
C GLU A 150 -7.78 -0.81 18.33
N TRP A 151 -8.32 -0.37 19.47
CA TRP A 151 -8.23 -1.13 20.71
C TRP A 151 -8.94 -2.48 20.63
N VAL A 152 -10.18 -2.52 20.12
CA VAL A 152 -10.94 -3.77 19.92
C VAL A 152 -10.17 -4.75 19.02
N ALA A 153 -9.56 -4.27 17.93
CA ALA A 153 -8.79 -5.07 17.01
C ALA A 153 -7.67 -5.85 17.71
N THR A 154 -7.03 -5.23 18.72
CA THR A 154 -5.93 -5.88 19.45
C THR A 154 -6.37 -7.11 20.24
N PHE A 155 -7.64 -7.26 20.56
CA PHE A 155 -8.19 -8.41 21.27
C PHE A 155 -9.03 -9.33 20.37
N ALA A 156 -9.63 -8.77 19.31
CA ALA A 156 -10.43 -9.55 18.35
C ALA A 156 -9.55 -10.34 17.38
N ALA A 157 -8.38 -9.86 17.02
CA ALA A 157 -7.46 -10.57 16.15
C ALA A 157 -6.74 -11.73 16.86
N THR A 158 -6.33 -12.75 16.10
CA THR A 158 -5.29 -13.71 16.51
C THR A 158 -3.89 -13.17 16.21
N ARG A 159 -3.81 -12.24 15.25
CA ARG A 159 -2.57 -11.51 14.88
C ARG A 159 -2.92 -10.19 14.23
N LEU A 160 -2.14 -9.17 14.52
CA LEU A 160 -2.17 -7.88 13.86
C LEU A 160 -1.07 -7.85 12.80
N ILE A 161 -1.40 -7.36 11.61
CA ILE A 161 -0.42 -7.12 10.55
C ILE A 161 -0.28 -5.61 10.40
N ALA A 162 0.94 -5.12 10.51
CA ALA A 162 1.30 -3.72 10.27
C ALA A 162 2.18 -3.65 9.02
N ASP A 163 1.97 -2.64 8.21
CA ASP A 163 2.72 -2.38 6.97
C ASP A 163 3.94 -1.47 7.18
N ALA A 164 4.23 -1.10 8.45
CA ALA A 164 5.45 -0.44 8.87
C ALA A 164 5.89 -0.96 10.25
N GLU A 165 7.19 -1.11 10.47
CA GLU A 165 7.72 -1.55 11.76
C GLU A 165 7.39 -0.53 12.87
N ALA A 166 7.42 0.76 12.55
CA ALA A 166 7.02 1.81 13.48
C ALA A 166 5.58 1.63 14.02
N ILE A 167 4.65 1.15 13.16
CA ILE A 167 3.27 0.84 13.55
C ILE A 167 3.25 -0.41 14.44
N ALA A 168 3.94 -1.48 14.04
CA ALA A 168 4.03 -2.70 14.82
C ALA A 168 4.59 -2.44 16.23
N GLN A 169 5.66 -1.65 16.34
CA GLN A 169 6.27 -1.26 17.62
C GLN A 169 5.31 -0.42 18.47
N ARG A 170 4.59 0.53 17.84
CA ARG A 170 3.57 1.32 18.54
C ARG A 170 2.48 0.43 19.12
N LEU A 171 1.96 -0.53 18.35
CA LEU A 171 0.92 -1.45 18.81
C LEU A 171 1.40 -2.28 20.00
N ARG A 172 2.60 -2.85 19.94
CA ARG A 172 3.21 -3.60 21.06
C ARG A 172 3.37 -2.73 22.31
N ARG A 173 3.77 -1.47 22.16
CA ARG A 173 3.96 -0.52 23.27
C ARG A 173 2.66 -0.05 23.89
N VAL A 174 1.66 0.27 23.06
CA VAL A 174 0.38 0.85 23.52
C VAL A 174 -0.57 -0.22 24.06
N TYR A 175 -0.51 -1.43 23.49
CA TYR A 175 -1.40 -2.55 23.82
C TYR A 175 -0.61 -3.84 24.17
N PRO A 176 0.17 -3.84 25.26
CA PRO A 176 1.08 -4.95 25.59
C PRO A 176 0.38 -6.29 25.86
N GLY A 177 -0.93 -6.27 26.18
CA GLY A 177 -1.75 -7.49 26.36
C GLY A 177 -2.57 -7.91 25.12
N GLY A 178 -2.40 -7.22 23.99
CA GLY A 178 -3.11 -7.51 22.75
C GLY A 178 -2.52 -8.67 21.95
N ALA A 179 -3.16 -8.99 20.83
CA ALA A 179 -2.66 -9.97 19.87
C ALA A 179 -1.24 -9.59 19.39
N PRO A 180 -0.38 -10.59 19.08
CA PRO A 180 0.96 -10.32 18.57
C PRO A 180 0.87 -9.54 17.25
N SER A 181 1.73 -8.53 17.08
CA SER A 181 1.85 -7.74 15.86
C SER A 181 3.07 -8.15 15.06
N SER A 182 2.90 -8.34 13.76
CA SER A 182 3.96 -8.61 12.79
C SER A 182 4.03 -7.49 11.78
N PHE A 183 5.25 -7.10 11.40
CA PHE A 183 5.48 -6.19 10.30
C PHE A 183 5.63 -6.98 9.00
N ILE A 184 4.83 -6.68 7.99
CA ILE A 184 5.00 -7.13 6.61
C ILE A 184 4.62 -5.95 5.72
N ALA A 185 5.58 -5.42 4.99
CA ALA A 185 5.40 -4.27 4.09
C ALA A 185 4.48 -4.59 2.90
N TYR A 186 4.09 -3.56 2.15
CA TYR A 186 3.56 -3.74 0.80
C TYR A 186 4.69 -4.07 -0.17
N GLY A 187 4.34 -4.69 -1.30
CA GLY A 187 5.27 -4.96 -2.38
C GLY A 187 5.15 -3.95 -3.52
N ALA A 188 6.18 -3.95 -4.37
CA ALA A 188 6.14 -3.33 -5.68
C ALA A 188 6.60 -4.33 -6.75
N GLU A 189 6.14 -4.12 -7.98
CA GLU A 189 6.71 -4.83 -9.12
C GLU A 189 8.03 -4.15 -9.48
N PRO A 190 9.13 -4.89 -9.55
CA PRO A 190 10.34 -4.35 -10.16
C PRO A 190 10.01 -3.90 -11.59
N MET A 191 10.58 -2.78 -12.01
CA MET A 191 10.43 -2.39 -13.42
C MET A 191 10.99 -3.50 -14.30
N THR A 192 10.20 -3.92 -15.29
CA THR A 192 10.68 -4.80 -16.36
C THR A 192 11.76 -4.08 -17.18
N GLU A 193 12.62 -4.84 -17.88
CA GLU A 193 13.67 -4.27 -18.75
C GLU A 193 13.09 -3.40 -19.88
N GLU A 194 11.80 -3.53 -20.19
CA GLU A 194 11.11 -2.69 -21.16
C GLU A 194 10.87 -1.30 -20.57
N VAL A 195 11.68 -0.35 -21.00
CA VAL A 195 11.49 1.07 -20.69
C VAL A 195 10.16 1.53 -21.31
N PRO A 196 9.25 2.17 -20.56
CA PRO A 196 8.00 2.70 -21.13
C PRO A 196 8.28 3.62 -22.33
N ASP A 197 7.36 3.64 -23.29
CA ASP A 197 7.47 4.55 -24.43
C ASP A 197 7.31 6.01 -23.96
N SER A 198 8.37 6.80 -24.12
CA SER A 198 8.38 8.22 -23.75
C SER A 198 7.46 9.07 -24.61
N SER A 199 6.97 8.58 -25.75
CA SER A 199 6.05 9.31 -26.63
C SER A 199 4.75 9.68 -25.92
N ALA A 200 4.32 8.88 -24.95
CA ALA A 200 3.15 9.15 -24.11
C ALA A 200 3.25 10.48 -23.33
N LEU A 201 4.46 10.97 -23.04
CA LEU A 201 4.69 12.25 -22.35
C LEU A 201 4.16 13.45 -23.14
N ALA A 202 4.06 13.32 -24.48
CA ALA A 202 3.52 14.36 -25.35
C ALA A 202 2.06 14.71 -24.99
N THR A 203 1.29 13.75 -24.47
CA THR A 203 -0.09 13.96 -24.00
C THR A 203 -0.17 15.05 -22.92
N TRP A 204 0.87 15.18 -22.10
CA TRP A 204 0.95 16.18 -21.03
C TRP A 204 1.90 17.33 -21.37
N GLY A 205 2.44 17.39 -22.61
CA GLY A 205 3.42 18.38 -23.04
C GLY A 205 4.69 18.37 -22.18
N LEU A 206 5.16 17.18 -21.80
CA LEU A 206 6.32 16.96 -20.96
C LEU A 206 7.51 16.48 -21.79
N GLN A 207 8.71 16.79 -21.32
CA GLN A 207 9.97 16.29 -21.88
C GLN A 207 10.64 15.40 -20.84
N ALA A 208 11.18 14.27 -21.28
CA ALA A 208 11.87 13.34 -20.40
C ALA A 208 12.98 14.02 -19.59
N TYR A 209 12.97 13.73 -18.30
CA TYR A 209 13.93 14.24 -17.31
C TYR A 209 13.95 15.77 -17.15
N GLN A 210 12.89 16.45 -17.57
CA GLN A 210 12.72 17.90 -17.41
C GLN A 210 11.41 18.25 -16.71
N TYR A 211 10.96 17.43 -15.77
CA TYR A 211 9.83 17.71 -14.89
C TYR A 211 9.98 16.97 -13.55
N MET A 212 9.32 17.48 -12.55
CA MET A 212 9.17 16.85 -11.24
C MET A 212 7.76 16.29 -11.13
N VAL A 213 7.58 15.14 -10.48
CA VAL A 213 6.26 14.51 -10.37
C VAL A 213 5.88 14.20 -8.93
N VAL A 214 4.60 14.38 -8.61
CA VAL A 214 3.94 13.90 -7.39
C VAL A 214 2.77 13.03 -7.81
N VAL A 215 2.65 11.84 -7.22
CA VAL A 215 1.47 10.99 -7.41
C VAL A 215 0.81 10.81 -6.04
N ALA A 216 -0.29 11.52 -5.80
CA ALA A 216 -0.96 11.49 -4.50
C ALA A 216 -2.42 11.93 -4.59
N ARG A 217 -3.24 11.42 -3.69
CA ARG A 217 -4.58 11.99 -3.45
C ARG A 217 -4.46 13.41 -2.90
N PRO A 218 -5.34 14.34 -3.31
CA PRO A 218 -5.32 15.72 -2.82
C PRO A 218 -5.90 15.83 -1.41
N GLU A 219 -5.18 15.26 -0.43
CA GLU A 219 -5.49 15.23 1.00
C GLU A 219 -4.38 15.96 1.78
N PRO A 220 -4.70 16.63 2.91
CA PRO A 220 -3.73 17.41 3.69
C PRO A 220 -2.50 16.60 4.11
N GLU A 221 -2.68 15.34 4.49
CA GLU A 221 -1.62 14.42 4.91
C GLU A 221 -0.61 14.06 3.81
N ASN A 222 -0.88 14.46 2.56
CA ASN A 222 0.05 14.31 1.44
C ASN A 222 0.87 15.58 1.17
N HIS A 223 0.74 16.62 1.99
CA HIS A 223 1.55 17.84 2.01
C HIS A 223 1.73 18.52 0.63
N LEU A 224 0.71 18.41 -0.25
CA LEU A 224 0.81 19.00 -1.60
C LEU A 224 0.98 20.53 -1.58
N LEU A 225 0.40 21.25 -0.60
CA LEU A 225 0.58 22.70 -0.47
C LEU A 225 2.02 23.05 -0.10
N GLU A 226 2.61 22.31 0.83
CA GLU A 226 4.00 22.47 1.27
C GLU A 226 4.97 22.14 0.13
N ILE A 227 4.65 21.11 -0.68
CA ILE A 227 5.42 20.78 -1.88
C ILE A 227 5.36 21.90 -2.91
N ILE A 228 4.17 22.44 -3.18
CA ILE A 228 3.99 23.57 -4.12
C ILE A 228 4.73 24.82 -3.62
N GLU A 229 4.69 25.10 -2.31
CA GLU A 229 5.40 26.22 -1.71
C GLU A 229 6.91 26.06 -1.86
N GLY A 230 7.47 24.90 -1.51
CA GLY A 230 8.90 24.60 -1.67
C GLY A 230 9.34 24.67 -3.13
N TYR A 231 8.52 24.16 -4.05
CA TYR A 231 8.77 24.30 -5.49
C TYR A 231 8.80 25.77 -5.95
N ARG A 232 7.93 26.61 -5.42
CA ARG A 232 7.92 28.06 -5.73
C ARG A 232 9.14 28.78 -5.18
N LEU A 233 9.58 28.42 -3.98
CA LEU A 233 10.81 28.99 -3.38
C LEU A 233 12.07 28.61 -4.18
N HIS A 234 12.12 27.39 -4.75
CA HIS A 234 13.16 26.95 -5.67
C HIS A 234 13.20 27.76 -7.00
N GLY A 235 12.11 28.46 -7.37
CA GLY A 235 12.03 29.22 -8.61
C GLY A 235 11.56 28.43 -9.83
N GLY A 236 11.37 27.11 -9.72
CA GLY A 236 10.65 26.28 -10.68
C GLY A 236 11.27 26.19 -12.07
N VAL A 237 12.49 25.68 -12.21
CA VAL A 237 13.15 25.51 -13.52
C VAL A 237 12.39 24.52 -14.41
N TRP A 238 12.04 23.35 -13.87
CA TRP A 238 11.24 22.32 -14.54
C TRP A 238 9.80 22.34 -14.01
N PRO A 239 8.77 22.01 -14.80
CA PRO A 239 7.39 21.98 -14.29
C PRO A 239 7.21 20.94 -13.18
N LEU A 240 6.38 21.29 -12.20
CA LEU A 240 5.85 20.36 -11.20
C LEU A 240 4.53 19.78 -11.70
N VAL A 241 4.49 18.47 -11.87
CA VAL A 241 3.31 17.70 -12.33
C VAL A 241 2.68 16.99 -11.13
N ILE A 242 1.42 17.25 -10.88
CA ILE A 242 0.65 16.63 -9.80
C ILE A 242 -0.38 15.70 -10.40
N VAL A 243 -0.19 14.39 -10.17
CA VAL A 243 -1.09 13.32 -10.59
C VAL A 243 -2.02 12.98 -9.43
N GLY A 244 -3.31 13.21 -9.63
CA GLY A 244 -4.37 12.95 -8.65
C GLY A 244 -5.62 13.77 -8.97
N ASP A 245 -6.78 13.24 -8.63
CA ASP A 245 -8.06 13.90 -8.93
C ASP A 245 -8.31 15.08 -8.00
N VAL A 246 -8.07 16.28 -8.49
CA VAL A 246 -8.36 17.53 -7.80
C VAL A 246 -9.68 18.09 -8.33
N SER A 247 -10.80 17.61 -7.79
CA SER A 247 -12.16 18.02 -8.21
C SER A 247 -12.62 19.39 -7.68
N GLY A 248 -11.86 19.99 -6.75
CA GLY A 248 -12.24 21.27 -6.13
C GLY A 248 -13.41 21.17 -5.13
N VAL A 249 -13.80 19.95 -4.72
CA VAL A 249 -14.93 19.75 -3.80
C VAL A 249 -14.58 20.20 -2.37
N THR A 250 -13.39 19.83 -1.88
CA THR A 250 -12.97 20.17 -0.52
C THR A 250 -12.29 21.56 -0.46
N PRO A 251 -12.33 22.23 0.71
CA PRO A 251 -11.59 23.48 0.90
C PRO A 251 -10.08 23.35 0.60
N TYR A 252 -9.48 22.21 0.92
CA TYR A 252 -8.08 21.92 0.63
C TYR A 252 -7.82 21.86 -0.88
N GLN A 253 -8.65 21.12 -1.63
CA GLN A 253 -8.54 21.04 -3.08
C GLN A 253 -8.73 22.40 -3.77
N LYS A 254 -9.68 23.23 -3.28
CA LYS A 254 -9.85 24.61 -3.76
C LYS A 254 -8.59 25.45 -3.57
N ARG A 255 -7.89 25.25 -2.45
CA ARG A 255 -6.60 25.94 -2.21
C ARG A 255 -5.53 25.47 -3.18
N LEU A 256 -5.44 24.14 -3.43
CA LEU A 256 -4.50 23.57 -4.40
C LEU A 256 -4.69 24.17 -5.80
N LEU A 257 -5.92 24.20 -6.29
CA LEU A 257 -6.23 24.72 -7.64
C LEU A 257 -5.86 26.20 -7.84
N ARG A 258 -5.78 27.01 -6.77
CA ARG A 258 -5.31 28.41 -6.87
C ARG A 258 -3.83 28.52 -7.27
N HIS A 259 -3.07 27.44 -7.15
CA HIS A 259 -1.65 27.39 -7.52
C HIS A 259 -1.44 26.82 -8.93
N ALA A 260 -2.51 26.44 -9.64
CA ALA A 260 -2.42 25.94 -11.01
C ALA A 260 -1.80 27.01 -11.93
N SER A 261 -0.84 26.59 -12.72
CA SER A 261 -0.12 27.44 -13.69
C SER A 261 0.59 26.56 -14.70
N ASP A 262 1.23 27.17 -15.72
CA ASP A 262 2.06 26.44 -16.68
C ASP A 262 3.21 25.66 -16.01
N ARG A 263 3.62 26.09 -14.83
CA ARG A 263 4.71 25.46 -14.05
C ARG A 263 4.20 24.49 -12.98
N VAL A 264 2.99 24.63 -12.46
CA VAL A 264 2.33 23.73 -11.51
C VAL A 264 1.11 23.15 -12.19
N ARG A 265 1.25 21.95 -12.72
CA ARG A 265 0.24 21.30 -13.59
C ARG A 265 -0.48 20.20 -12.85
N PHE A 266 -1.79 20.28 -12.77
CA PHE A 266 -2.66 19.22 -12.27
C PHE A 266 -3.17 18.43 -13.49
N VAL A 267 -2.74 17.18 -13.64
CA VAL A 267 -3.05 16.35 -14.84
C VAL A 267 -4.21 15.37 -14.58
N GLY A 268 -4.85 15.46 -13.41
CA GLY A 268 -5.91 14.53 -13.03
C GLY A 268 -5.37 13.17 -12.54
N GLY A 269 -6.27 12.22 -12.33
CA GLY A 269 -5.91 10.84 -11.99
C GLY A 269 -5.47 10.07 -13.23
N ILE A 270 -4.36 9.37 -13.13
CA ILE A 270 -3.89 8.43 -14.15
C ILE A 270 -4.05 7.03 -13.57
N TYR A 271 -4.96 6.24 -14.16
CA TYR A 271 -5.31 4.90 -13.68
C TYR A 271 -4.76 3.79 -14.56
N ASP A 272 -4.29 4.13 -15.77
CA ASP A 272 -3.56 3.20 -16.63
C ASP A 272 -2.16 2.96 -16.07
N PRO A 273 -1.82 1.71 -15.71
CA PRO A 273 -0.52 1.40 -15.11
C PRO A 273 0.68 1.75 -16.01
N GLN A 274 0.52 1.63 -17.34
CA GLN A 274 1.60 1.91 -18.29
C GLN A 274 1.84 3.43 -18.38
N GLN A 275 0.78 4.23 -18.45
CA GLN A 275 0.88 5.68 -18.44
C GLN A 275 1.45 6.20 -17.12
N LEU A 276 1.04 5.59 -15.99
CA LEU A 276 1.53 5.96 -14.67
C LEU A 276 3.01 5.59 -14.49
N ALA A 277 3.43 4.43 -15.02
CA ALA A 277 4.84 4.05 -15.06
C ALA A 277 5.65 4.99 -15.97
N CYS A 278 5.13 5.37 -17.13
CA CYS A 278 5.77 6.31 -18.03
C CYS A 278 6.03 7.67 -17.35
N ILE A 279 4.99 8.29 -16.77
CA ILE A 279 5.14 9.63 -16.15
C ILE A 279 6.06 9.61 -14.91
N ARG A 280 6.22 8.45 -14.25
CA ARG A 280 7.22 8.27 -13.19
C ARG A 280 8.61 8.08 -13.75
N SER A 281 8.81 7.12 -14.66
CA SER A 281 10.12 6.70 -15.14
C SER A 281 10.92 7.83 -15.80
N PHE A 282 10.25 8.76 -16.44
CA PHE A 282 10.88 9.90 -17.12
C PHE A 282 10.88 11.20 -16.31
N ALA A 283 10.44 11.17 -15.05
CA ALA A 283 10.57 12.34 -14.19
C ALA A 283 12.03 12.51 -13.72
N ALA A 284 12.49 13.75 -13.66
CA ALA A 284 13.79 14.05 -13.09
C ALA A 284 13.83 13.77 -11.57
N CYS A 285 12.68 13.96 -10.91
CA CYS A 285 12.54 13.78 -9.47
C CYS A 285 11.10 13.41 -9.12
N TYR A 286 10.95 12.49 -8.16
CA TYR A 286 9.67 12.14 -7.55
C TYR A 286 9.56 12.78 -6.17
N LEU A 287 8.54 13.60 -5.95
CA LEU A 287 8.28 14.23 -4.66
C LEU A 287 7.22 13.44 -3.89
N HIS A 288 7.52 13.09 -2.65
CA HIS A 288 6.65 12.28 -1.81
C HIS A 288 6.30 12.98 -0.51
N GLY A 289 5.06 13.47 -0.40
CA GLY A 289 4.62 14.23 0.77
C GLY A 289 3.89 13.42 1.85
N HIS A 290 3.60 12.13 1.62
CA HIS A 290 2.77 11.35 2.53
C HIS A 290 3.36 11.24 3.94
N SER A 291 2.53 11.50 4.98
CA SER A 291 2.98 11.51 6.38
C SER A 291 2.17 10.63 7.34
N VAL A 292 1.03 10.10 6.90
CA VAL A 292 0.12 9.28 7.72
C VAL A 292 -0.10 7.93 7.09
N GLY A 293 0.42 6.89 7.69
CA GLY A 293 0.31 5.52 7.20
C GLY A 293 1.65 4.81 7.25
N GLY A 294 1.68 3.55 6.83
CA GLY A 294 2.89 2.72 6.78
C GLY A 294 3.61 2.79 5.44
N THR A 295 3.90 1.63 4.87
CA THR A 295 4.50 1.51 3.53
C THR A 295 3.56 2.09 2.46
N ASN A 296 3.98 3.16 1.79
CA ASN A 296 3.16 3.78 0.75
C ASN A 296 3.47 3.16 -0.62
N PRO A 297 2.47 2.53 -1.30
CA PRO A 297 2.69 1.92 -2.62
C PRO A 297 3.25 2.90 -3.65
N SER A 298 2.80 4.18 -3.64
CA SER A 298 3.25 5.17 -4.60
C SER A 298 4.75 5.53 -4.44
N LEU A 299 5.28 5.46 -3.21
CA LEU A 299 6.71 5.62 -2.95
C LEU A 299 7.50 4.42 -3.50
N LEU A 300 7.03 3.20 -3.20
CA LEU A 300 7.66 1.98 -3.69
C LEU A 300 7.68 1.91 -5.23
N GLU A 301 6.57 2.27 -5.87
CA GLU A 301 6.47 2.29 -7.32
C GLU A 301 7.41 3.35 -7.95
N ALA A 302 7.55 4.51 -7.33
CA ALA A 302 8.51 5.52 -7.77
C ALA A 302 9.96 5.04 -7.62
N MET A 303 10.28 4.37 -6.51
CA MET A 303 11.59 3.75 -6.30
C MET A 303 11.86 2.61 -7.30
N ALA A 304 10.84 1.79 -7.59
CA ALA A 304 10.94 0.74 -8.61
C ALA A 304 11.21 1.32 -10.01
N CYS A 305 10.60 2.47 -10.35
CA CYS A 305 10.91 3.21 -11.57
C CYS A 305 12.32 3.80 -11.57
N GLY A 306 13.01 3.83 -10.43
CA GLY A 306 14.35 4.41 -10.29
C GLY A 306 14.33 5.94 -10.23
N ASN A 307 13.29 6.54 -9.70
CA ASN A 307 13.27 7.98 -9.51
C ASN A 307 14.30 8.44 -8.46
N TRP A 308 14.86 9.62 -8.65
CA TRP A 308 15.44 10.39 -7.55
C TRP A 308 14.30 10.85 -6.66
N VAL A 309 14.21 10.31 -5.46
CA VAL A 309 13.11 10.57 -4.53
C VAL A 309 13.50 11.69 -3.56
N VAL A 310 12.61 12.67 -3.40
CA VAL A 310 12.65 13.65 -2.30
C VAL A 310 11.37 13.47 -1.47
N ALA A 311 11.50 12.95 -0.25
CA ALA A 311 10.38 12.56 0.58
C ALA A 311 10.21 13.43 1.82
N HIS A 312 8.96 13.60 2.28
CA HIS A 312 8.68 14.22 3.57
C HIS A 312 9.34 13.43 4.69
N ASP A 313 10.03 14.14 5.58
CA ASP A 313 10.79 13.55 6.68
C ASP A 313 9.86 13.02 7.78
N ASN A 314 9.65 11.71 7.78
CA ASN A 314 8.92 11.01 8.81
C ASN A 314 9.40 9.55 8.91
N PRO A 315 9.10 8.84 10.02
CA PRO A 315 9.59 7.49 10.24
C PRO A 315 9.22 6.49 9.14
N PHE A 316 8.04 6.61 8.54
CA PHE A 316 7.55 5.67 7.52
C PHE A 316 8.34 5.82 6.20
N ASN A 317 8.53 7.05 5.74
CA ASN A 317 9.28 7.31 4.52
C ASN A 317 10.76 6.95 4.69
N ARG A 318 11.34 7.22 5.89
CA ARG A 318 12.71 6.82 6.20
C ARG A 318 12.89 5.30 6.28
N GLU A 319 11.91 4.57 6.80
CA GLU A 319 11.91 3.11 6.83
C GLU A 319 11.93 2.53 5.41
N VAL A 320 11.10 3.06 4.51
CA VAL A 320 10.95 2.56 3.14
C VAL A 320 12.11 2.97 2.26
N ALA A 321 12.40 4.27 2.16
CA ALA A 321 13.34 4.77 1.17
C ALA A 321 14.80 4.86 1.68
N ARG A 322 14.99 4.76 3.00
CA ARG A 322 16.32 4.70 3.64
C ARG A 322 17.25 5.80 3.11
N ASP A 323 18.42 5.43 2.58
CA ASP A 323 19.44 6.28 2.00
C ASP A 323 19.26 6.51 0.48
N ALA A 324 18.22 5.94 -0.14
CA ALA A 324 17.88 6.18 -1.54
C ALA A 324 17.08 7.47 -1.76
N ALA A 325 16.59 8.12 -0.69
CA ALA A 325 15.86 9.37 -0.79
C ALA A 325 16.57 10.50 -0.06
N ASP A 326 16.34 11.72 -0.53
CA ASP A 326 16.58 12.95 0.22
C ASP A 326 15.31 13.31 0.98
N TYR A 327 15.45 14.02 2.12
CA TYR A 327 14.31 14.30 2.99
C TYR A 327 14.13 15.78 3.24
N PHE A 328 12.87 16.22 3.43
CA PHE A 328 12.48 17.57 3.78
C PHE A 328 11.41 17.58 4.87
N GLY A 329 11.48 18.51 5.80
CA GLY A 329 10.45 18.75 6.82
C GLY A 329 9.75 20.10 6.63
N THR A 330 10.33 21.00 5.81
CA THR A 330 9.81 22.34 5.54
C THR A 330 9.87 22.68 4.06
N PRO A 331 9.03 23.62 3.56
CA PRO A 331 9.12 24.11 2.18
C PRO A 331 10.50 24.64 1.80
N GLN A 332 11.21 25.30 2.73
CA GLN A 332 12.55 25.82 2.47
C GLN A 332 13.58 24.69 2.28
N GLU A 333 13.51 23.63 3.11
CA GLU A 333 14.35 22.46 2.93
C GLU A 333 14.06 21.76 1.59
N LEU A 334 12.78 21.66 1.20
CA LEU A 334 12.41 21.13 -0.10
C LEU A 334 13.04 21.96 -1.22
N ALA A 335 12.95 23.29 -1.18
CA ALA A 335 13.57 24.16 -2.18
C ALA A 335 15.07 23.88 -2.31
N ASN A 336 15.79 23.77 -1.20
CA ASN A 336 17.22 23.46 -1.18
C ASN A 336 17.53 22.08 -1.79
N ARG A 337 16.64 21.06 -1.55
CA ARG A 337 16.78 19.74 -2.19
C ARG A 337 16.54 19.80 -3.69
N LEU A 338 15.56 20.59 -4.14
CA LEU A 338 15.28 20.77 -5.57
C LEU A 338 16.45 21.49 -6.29
N ASP A 339 17.10 22.46 -5.64
CA ASP A 339 18.33 23.08 -6.16
C ASP A 339 19.44 22.04 -6.36
N GLN A 340 19.61 21.12 -5.40
CA GLN A 340 20.56 19.99 -5.51
C GLN A 340 20.19 19.05 -6.67
N VAL A 341 18.91 18.66 -6.77
CA VAL A 341 18.44 17.79 -7.87
C VAL A 341 18.74 18.44 -9.21
N VAL A 342 18.36 19.68 -9.43
CA VAL A 342 18.58 20.36 -10.71
C VAL A 342 20.07 20.54 -11.01
N GLY A 343 20.86 20.99 -10.02
CA GLY A 343 22.29 21.26 -10.21
C GLY A 343 23.17 20.03 -10.38
N GLN A 344 22.74 18.90 -9.82
CA GLN A 344 23.54 17.68 -9.76
C GLN A 344 22.91 16.49 -10.50
N TRP A 345 21.82 16.68 -11.22
CA TRP A 345 21.06 15.61 -11.84
C TRP A 345 21.91 14.69 -12.71
N HIS A 346 22.70 15.25 -13.63
CA HIS A 346 23.58 14.48 -14.52
C HIS A 346 24.64 13.67 -13.78
N GLN A 347 25.06 14.10 -12.62
CA GLN A 347 26.11 13.45 -11.83
C GLN A 347 25.55 12.30 -10.99
N TRP A 348 24.39 12.48 -10.34
CA TRP A 348 23.91 11.57 -9.30
C TRP A 348 22.67 10.76 -9.67
N HIS A 349 22.00 11.09 -10.78
CA HIS A 349 20.75 10.41 -11.17
C HIS A 349 20.92 8.89 -11.27
N THR A 350 21.95 8.41 -11.96
CA THR A 350 22.17 6.97 -12.18
C THR A 350 22.40 6.23 -10.86
N GLU A 351 23.21 6.78 -9.96
CA GLU A 351 23.50 6.17 -8.67
C GLU A 351 22.24 6.13 -7.78
N ARG A 352 21.52 7.24 -7.68
CA ARG A 352 20.27 7.36 -6.92
C ARG A 352 19.21 6.42 -7.45
N SER A 353 19.08 6.35 -8.76
CA SER A 353 18.17 5.45 -9.48
C SER A 353 18.44 3.99 -9.16
N GLN A 354 19.72 3.56 -9.26
CA GLN A 354 20.09 2.19 -8.96
C GLN A 354 19.84 1.83 -7.51
N ARG A 355 20.22 2.71 -6.58
CA ARG A 355 20.00 2.49 -5.14
C ARG A 355 18.52 2.32 -4.79
N ALA A 356 17.63 3.13 -5.39
CA ALA A 356 16.19 3.01 -5.19
C ALA A 356 15.66 1.65 -5.68
N ARG A 357 16.09 1.23 -6.88
CA ARG A 357 15.72 -0.10 -7.43
C ARG A 357 16.25 -1.24 -6.59
N ASP A 358 17.49 -1.17 -6.11
CA ASP A 358 18.12 -2.22 -5.30
C ASP A 358 17.37 -2.43 -3.98
N ILE A 359 16.93 -1.35 -3.33
CA ILE A 359 16.12 -1.44 -2.12
C ILE A 359 14.79 -2.15 -2.40
N VAL A 360 14.10 -1.80 -3.49
CA VAL A 360 12.84 -2.46 -3.86
C VAL A 360 13.07 -3.92 -4.22
N ALA A 361 14.08 -4.23 -5.04
CA ALA A 361 14.39 -5.60 -5.46
C ALA A 361 14.79 -6.50 -4.28
N THR A 362 15.42 -5.93 -3.25
CA THR A 362 15.88 -6.70 -2.08
C THR A 362 14.80 -6.87 -1.03
N HIS A 363 13.94 -5.86 -0.82
CA HIS A 363 13.08 -5.84 0.38
C HIS A 363 11.58 -5.78 0.09
N TYR A 364 11.17 -5.38 -1.13
CA TYR A 364 9.78 -5.03 -1.41
C TYR A 364 9.20 -5.73 -2.65
N THR A 365 9.79 -6.83 -3.10
CA THR A 365 9.20 -7.63 -4.18
C THR A 365 7.92 -8.31 -3.69
N TRP A 366 6.88 -8.35 -4.53
CA TRP A 366 5.64 -9.04 -4.20
C TRP A 366 5.84 -10.52 -3.87
N ASP A 367 6.83 -11.17 -4.49
CA ASP A 367 7.12 -12.58 -4.21
C ASP A 367 7.71 -12.74 -2.81
N GLY A 368 8.69 -11.91 -2.42
CA GLY A 368 9.25 -11.92 -1.06
C GLY A 368 8.22 -11.55 0.01
N ILE A 369 7.34 -10.58 -0.28
CA ILE A 369 6.21 -10.23 0.60
C ILE A 369 5.25 -11.42 0.73
N THR A 370 4.92 -12.10 -0.38
CA THR A 370 4.06 -13.28 -0.34
C THR A 370 4.70 -14.44 0.44
N ASP A 371 6.03 -14.64 0.32
CA ASP A 371 6.78 -15.63 1.11
C ASP A 371 6.63 -15.36 2.62
N ALA A 372 6.76 -14.10 3.04
CA ALA A 372 6.59 -13.71 4.43
C ALA A 372 5.16 -13.96 4.95
N TYR A 373 4.15 -13.61 4.15
CA TYR A 373 2.74 -13.90 4.46
C TYR A 373 2.49 -15.40 4.56
N GLU A 374 2.93 -16.18 3.58
CA GLU A 374 2.73 -17.63 3.53
C GLU A 374 3.40 -18.34 4.73
N ALA A 375 4.65 -17.99 5.03
CA ALA A 375 5.35 -18.53 6.19
C ALA A 375 4.60 -18.25 7.51
N LEU A 376 4.11 -17.02 7.66
CA LEU A 376 3.36 -16.61 8.84
C LEU A 376 1.99 -17.31 8.93
N MET A 377 1.30 -17.53 7.79
CA MET A 377 0.04 -18.28 7.69
C MET A 377 0.23 -19.72 8.13
N TYR A 378 1.28 -20.39 7.65
CA TYR A 378 1.57 -21.77 8.09
C TYR A 378 1.91 -21.84 9.57
N ALA A 379 2.71 -20.91 10.10
CA ALA A 379 3.02 -20.85 11.53
C ALA A 379 1.77 -20.66 12.40
N GLN A 380 0.77 -19.93 11.92
CA GLN A 380 -0.50 -19.71 12.63
C GLN A 380 -1.46 -20.89 12.52
N CYS A 381 -1.65 -21.43 11.32
CA CYS A 381 -2.69 -22.43 11.05
C CYS A 381 -2.21 -23.86 11.30
N ARG A 382 -0.90 -24.11 11.23
CA ARG A 382 -0.27 -25.44 11.36
C ARG A 382 1.09 -25.35 12.07
N PRO A 383 1.10 -25.07 13.38
CA PRO A 383 2.34 -24.80 14.11
C PRO A 383 3.36 -25.95 14.09
N SER A 384 2.93 -27.21 13.86
CA SER A 384 3.82 -28.39 13.77
C SER A 384 4.51 -28.57 12.41
N MET A 385 4.11 -27.81 11.39
CA MET A 385 4.62 -27.94 10.00
C MET A 385 5.34 -26.66 9.50
N ALA A 386 5.43 -25.65 10.33
CA ALA A 386 6.04 -24.39 9.92
C ALA A 386 7.57 -24.54 9.81
N PRO A 387 8.22 -24.08 8.71
CA PRO A 387 9.65 -23.91 8.69
C PRO A 387 10.07 -22.87 9.75
N PRO A 388 11.28 -22.97 10.31
CA PRO A 388 11.78 -21.98 11.27
C PRO A 388 11.77 -20.60 10.62
N LEU A 389 11.19 -19.61 11.30
CA LEU A 389 11.25 -18.21 10.89
C LEU A 389 12.70 -17.80 10.68
N PRO A 390 13.06 -17.04 9.62
CA PRO A 390 14.40 -16.49 9.51
C PRO A 390 14.71 -15.69 10.79
N ALA A 391 15.86 -15.96 11.37
CA ALA A 391 16.32 -15.26 12.57
C ALA A 391 16.37 -13.76 12.28
N ASP A 392 15.68 -12.97 13.10
CA ASP A 392 15.75 -11.52 13.04
C ASP A 392 17.21 -11.10 13.00
N GLY A 393 17.64 -10.57 11.86
CA GLY A 393 18.95 -9.97 11.72
C GLY A 393 19.01 -8.76 12.66
N ARG A 394 19.79 -8.92 13.75
CA ARG A 394 20.15 -7.84 14.66
C ARG A 394 20.99 -6.78 13.96
#